data_07c4244dfb7ab07e297b0b1a730d22b4
#
_entry.id   07c4244dfb7ab07e297b0b1a730d22b4
#
_cell.length_a   1.000
_cell.length_b   1.000
_cell.length_c   1.000
_cell.angle_alpha   90.00
_cell.angle_beta   90.00
_cell.angle_gamma   90.00
#
_symmetry.space_group_name_H-M   'P 1'
#
loop_
_entity.id
_entity.type
_entity.pdbx_description
1 polymer ?
#
loop_
_entity_poly.entity_id
_entity_poly.type
_entity_poly.pdbx_seq_one_letter_code
_entity_poly.pdbx_strand_id
1 'polypeptide(L)'
;MRLIAIILVIVLARYSGNAQSFRKVDRFVHSSSLSKVDDADTLARLIADSFGRETDQLRAVYAWICINVDYDVARMANPISYRGDSAVKVTLVKRKAICSGYSDLFINICKRLDIKAYYVSGYTRQGGTIIDQDHAWVAVRLKNGQWKLFDPTWGASTWQNGELVKRLSYDYFMREPADFIKSHMPFDPMWQLLYQPIKTAEFYGQKKTNDINYLFNYSDSIYTNQILPEPQMYANAMRRMEWAGIGNESSSRYYALLKKDLASSLGVEKKRLYEIWLYALNEQKKSYQTSMEMYEQLQALQADYSSRGVSYKQLLYQSDVLLEHSKRCVEALLRLKSGEQADLQQWCSLSQKVERMQELVEKQNGLIRQTMDQIMGK
;
A
#
# COMPACT_ATOMS: atom_id res chain seq x y z
N MET A 1 42.86 -2.49 -29.00
CA MET A 1 42.14 -3.56 -29.72
C MET A 1 41.81 -4.75 -28.82
N ARG A 2 42.72 -5.33 -28.03
CA ARG A 2 42.40 -6.52 -27.18
C ARG A 2 41.29 -6.27 -26.13
N LEU A 3 41.23 -5.10 -25.48
CA LEU A 3 40.21 -4.77 -24.47
C LEU A 3 38.80 -4.68 -25.07
N ILE A 4 38.65 -4.10 -26.25
CA ILE A 4 37.38 -3.99 -26.99
C ILE A 4 36.88 -5.36 -27.42
N ALA A 5 37.79 -6.26 -27.87
CA ALA A 5 37.44 -7.61 -28.22
C ALA A 5 36.94 -8.44 -27.03
N ILE A 6 37.56 -8.27 -25.85
CA ILE A 6 37.15 -8.96 -24.62
C ILE A 6 35.77 -8.46 -24.17
N ILE A 7 35.50 -7.15 -24.21
CA ILE A 7 34.19 -6.58 -23.87
C ILE A 7 33.12 -7.09 -24.84
N LEU A 8 33.42 -7.16 -26.14
CA LEU A 8 32.50 -7.66 -27.17
C LEU A 8 32.15 -9.14 -26.95
N VAL A 9 33.16 -9.97 -26.60
CA VAL A 9 32.95 -11.39 -26.30
C VAL A 9 32.11 -11.61 -25.06
N ILE A 10 32.32 -10.82 -24.01
CA ILE A 10 31.53 -10.87 -22.77
C ILE A 10 30.07 -10.45 -23.04
N VAL A 11 29.86 -9.40 -23.84
CA VAL A 11 28.52 -8.94 -24.24
C VAL A 11 27.82 -10.00 -25.07
N LEU A 12 28.48 -10.59 -26.08
CA LEU A 12 27.92 -11.63 -26.90
C LEU A 12 27.63 -12.93 -26.12
N ALA A 13 28.50 -13.30 -25.18
CA ALA A 13 28.24 -14.46 -24.31
C ALA A 13 27.04 -14.25 -23.38
N ARG A 14 26.83 -13.03 -22.86
CA ARG A 14 25.62 -12.71 -22.07
C ARG A 14 24.36 -12.73 -22.94
N TYR A 15 24.40 -12.23 -24.16
CA TYR A 15 23.27 -12.30 -25.12
C TYR A 15 22.91 -13.76 -25.48
N SER A 16 23.90 -14.58 -25.74
CA SER A 16 23.70 -16.01 -26.07
C SER A 16 23.10 -16.80 -24.89
N GLY A 17 23.59 -16.55 -23.67
CA GLY A 17 23.07 -17.18 -22.44
C GLY A 17 21.60 -16.82 -22.15
N ASN A 18 21.22 -15.56 -22.36
CA ASN A 18 19.83 -15.13 -22.20
C ASN A 18 18.90 -15.74 -23.26
N ALA A 19 19.31 -15.79 -24.51
CA ALA A 19 18.51 -16.38 -25.60
C ALA A 19 18.26 -17.87 -25.37
N GLN A 20 19.26 -18.62 -24.87
CA GLN A 20 19.12 -20.06 -24.59
C GLN A 20 18.19 -20.30 -23.39
N SER A 21 18.29 -19.46 -22.34
CA SER A 21 17.40 -19.54 -21.19
C SER A 21 15.95 -19.27 -21.59
N PHE A 22 15.69 -18.24 -22.38
CA PHE A 22 14.33 -17.91 -22.81
C PHE A 22 13.69 -19.02 -23.65
N ARG A 23 14.44 -19.72 -24.51
CA ARG A 23 13.93 -20.89 -25.24
C ARG A 23 13.51 -22.03 -24.29
N LYS A 24 14.20 -22.21 -23.16
CA LYS A 24 13.81 -23.19 -22.13
C LYS A 24 12.48 -22.79 -21.48
N VAL A 25 12.35 -21.51 -21.13
CA VAL A 25 11.11 -20.97 -20.53
C VAL A 25 9.94 -21.12 -21.50
N ASP A 26 10.12 -20.73 -22.75
CA ASP A 26 9.06 -20.79 -23.77
C ASP A 26 8.60 -22.25 -24.02
N ARG A 27 9.49 -23.23 -24.06
CA ARG A 27 9.10 -24.63 -24.09
C ARG A 27 8.36 -25.12 -22.88
N PHE A 28 8.76 -24.66 -21.69
CA PHE A 28 8.11 -25.00 -20.44
C PHE A 28 6.66 -24.53 -20.41
N VAL A 29 6.40 -23.28 -20.74
CA VAL A 29 5.04 -22.69 -20.68
C VAL A 29 4.07 -23.26 -21.68
N HIS A 30 4.58 -23.84 -22.79
CA HIS A 30 3.79 -24.55 -23.80
C HIS A 30 3.53 -26.01 -23.43
N SER A 31 4.01 -26.53 -22.31
CA SER A 31 3.76 -27.91 -21.92
C SER A 31 2.28 -28.15 -21.56
N SER A 32 1.74 -29.29 -21.96
CA SER A 32 0.35 -29.66 -21.74
C SER A 32 -0.01 -29.79 -20.23
N SER A 33 0.98 -30.07 -19.40
CA SER A 33 0.79 -30.14 -17.95
C SER A 33 0.47 -28.77 -17.33
N LEU A 34 1.14 -27.70 -17.80
CA LEU A 34 0.93 -26.34 -17.29
C LEU A 34 -0.38 -25.72 -17.78
N SER A 35 -0.88 -26.10 -18.95
CA SER A 35 -2.18 -25.58 -19.43
C SER A 35 -3.37 -26.01 -18.56
N LYS A 36 -3.22 -27.09 -17.79
CA LYS A 36 -4.28 -27.64 -16.92
C LYS A 36 -4.22 -27.08 -15.48
N VAL A 37 -3.18 -26.32 -15.13
CA VAL A 37 -3.02 -25.76 -13.77
C VAL A 37 -4.05 -24.65 -13.56
N ASP A 38 -4.93 -24.80 -12.59
CA ASP A 38 -6.01 -23.86 -12.20
C ASP A 38 -5.81 -23.25 -10.81
N ASP A 39 -4.66 -23.47 -10.23
CA ASP A 39 -4.25 -22.98 -8.91
C ASP A 39 -2.94 -22.21 -8.96
N ALA A 40 -2.92 -21.02 -8.33
CA ALA A 40 -1.78 -20.12 -8.36
C ALA A 40 -0.57 -20.64 -7.55
N ASP A 41 -0.80 -21.38 -6.46
CA ASP A 41 0.28 -21.93 -5.63
C ASP A 41 1.02 -23.04 -6.40
N THR A 42 0.28 -23.89 -7.06
CA THR A 42 0.84 -24.95 -7.93
C THR A 42 1.62 -24.36 -9.09
N LEU A 43 1.07 -23.33 -9.77
CA LEU A 43 1.75 -22.66 -10.88
C LEU A 43 3.06 -22.01 -10.42
N ALA A 44 3.04 -21.27 -9.33
CA ALA A 44 4.22 -20.61 -8.78
C ALA A 44 5.30 -21.62 -8.38
N ARG A 45 4.91 -22.72 -7.71
CA ARG A 45 5.83 -23.79 -7.33
C ARG A 45 6.49 -24.44 -8.55
N LEU A 46 5.74 -24.80 -9.58
CA LEU A 46 6.29 -25.38 -10.81
C LEU A 46 7.27 -24.44 -11.52
N ILE A 47 6.99 -23.12 -11.49
CA ILE A 47 7.90 -22.11 -12.04
C ILE A 47 9.16 -22.01 -11.17
N ALA A 48 9.03 -21.96 -9.85
CA ALA A 48 10.17 -21.87 -8.92
C ALA A 48 11.10 -23.09 -9.03
N ASP A 49 10.54 -24.30 -9.10
CA ASP A 49 11.28 -25.55 -9.24
C ASP A 49 12.03 -25.64 -10.60
N SER A 50 11.50 -24.99 -11.63
CA SER A 50 12.07 -25.02 -12.99
C SER A 50 13.11 -23.95 -13.26
N PHE A 51 13.01 -22.80 -12.57
CA PHE A 51 13.82 -21.60 -12.87
C PHE A 51 14.31 -20.91 -11.61
N GLY A 52 15.65 -20.82 -11.45
CA GLY A 52 16.29 -20.09 -10.35
C GLY A 52 16.48 -18.58 -10.62
N ARG A 53 16.45 -18.14 -11.90
CA ARG A 53 16.64 -16.73 -12.23
C ARG A 53 15.30 -15.99 -12.22
N GLU A 54 15.25 -14.85 -11.54
CA GLU A 54 14.06 -13.99 -11.45
C GLU A 54 13.51 -13.62 -12.84
N THR A 55 14.38 -13.32 -13.81
CA THR A 55 13.97 -12.97 -15.18
C THR A 55 13.31 -14.12 -15.93
N ASP A 56 13.74 -15.37 -15.68
CA ASP A 56 13.13 -16.56 -16.26
C ASP A 56 11.78 -16.85 -15.61
N GLN A 57 11.67 -16.69 -14.29
CA GLN A 57 10.41 -16.82 -13.56
C GLN A 57 9.39 -15.78 -14.05
N LEU A 58 9.79 -14.50 -14.16
CA LEU A 58 8.93 -13.43 -14.70
C LEU A 58 8.49 -13.72 -16.13
N ARG A 59 9.38 -14.26 -16.98
CA ARG A 59 9.01 -14.65 -18.33
C ARG A 59 8.01 -15.80 -18.34
N ALA A 60 8.19 -16.79 -17.46
CA ALA A 60 7.26 -17.91 -17.33
C ALA A 60 5.87 -17.43 -16.88
N VAL A 61 5.79 -16.56 -15.87
CA VAL A 61 4.53 -15.95 -15.41
C VAL A 61 3.85 -15.20 -16.55
N TYR A 62 4.57 -14.28 -17.19
CA TYR A 62 4.04 -13.47 -18.29
C TYR A 62 3.51 -14.31 -19.44
N ALA A 63 4.36 -15.22 -19.95
CA ALA A 63 4.00 -16.04 -21.10
C ALA A 63 2.86 -17.00 -20.78
N TRP A 64 2.85 -17.61 -19.58
CA TRP A 64 1.77 -18.49 -19.18
C TRP A 64 0.41 -17.77 -19.16
N ILE A 65 0.38 -16.56 -18.58
CA ILE A 65 -0.84 -15.74 -18.54
C ILE A 65 -1.27 -15.38 -19.96
N CYS A 66 -0.36 -14.88 -20.79
CA CYS A 66 -0.67 -14.52 -22.17
C CYS A 66 -1.21 -15.69 -23.01
N ILE A 67 -0.72 -16.91 -22.77
CA ILE A 67 -1.15 -18.10 -23.50
C ILE A 67 -2.48 -18.65 -22.98
N ASN A 68 -2.66 -18.69 -21.66
CA ASN A 68 -3.74 -19.44 -21.03
C ASN A 68 -4.95 -18.61 -20.60
N VAL A 69 -4.88 -17.28 -20.69
CA VAL A 69 -5.98 -16.38 -20.35
C VAL A 69 -6.44 -15.64 -21.60
N ASP A 70 -7.73 -15.70 -21.91
CA ASP A 70 -8.34 -14.98 -23.02
C ASP A 70 -8.88 -13.63 -22.53
N TYR A 71 -8.89 -12.63 -23.43
CA TYR A 71 -9.48 -11.33 -23.08
C TYR A 71 -11.01 -11.41 -23.12
N ASP A 72 -11.65 -10.98 -22.04
CA ASP A 72 -13.12 -11.03 -21.87
C ASP A 72 -13.75 -9.76 -22.42
N VAL A 73 -13.96 -9.70 -23.74
CA VAL A 73 -14.57 -8.57 -24.45
C VAL A 73 -15.98 -8.27 -23.91
N ALA A 74 -16.77 -9.30 -23.60
CA ALA A 74 -18.12 -9.12 -23.06
C ALA A 74 -18.11 -8.41 -21.71
N ARG A 75 -17.12 -8.73 -20.86
CA ARG A 75 -16.94 -8.10 -19.54
C ARG A 75 -16.39 -6.68 -19.62
N MET A 76 -15.71 -6.32 -20.71
CA MET A 76 -15.22 -4.96 -20.94
C MET A 76 -16.39 -3.94 -20.98
N ALA A 77 -17.52 -4.33 -21.55
CA ALA A 77 -18.72 -3.47 -21.61
C ALA A 77 -19.43 -3.28 -20.26
N ASN A 78 -19.30 -4.24 -19.33
CA ASN A 78 -19.88 -4.21 -17.98
C ASN A 78 -18.87 -4.71 -16.96
N PRO A 79 -17.89 -3.90 -16.56
CA PRO A 79 -16.81 -4.30 -15.67
C PRO A 79 -17.35 -4.55 -14.26
N ILE A 80 -17.46 -5.83 -13.87
CA ILE A 80 -17.69 -6.21 -12.48
C ILE A 80 -16.32 -6.17 -11.79
N SER A 81 -16.20 -5.35 -10.78
CA SER A 81 -14.93 -5.15 -10.06
C SER A 81 -14.68 -6.29 -9.06
N TYR A 82 -14.10 -7.39 -9.54
CA TYR A 82 -13.37 -8.30 -8.65
C TYR A 82 -11.92 -7.85 -8.59
N ARG A 83 -11.35 -7.81 -7.40
CA ARG A 83 -9.95 -7.45 -7.17
C ARG A 83 -9.30 -8.45 -6.21
N GLY A 84 -7.97 -8.53 -6.27
CA GLY A 84 -7.19 -9.39 -5.40
C GLY A 84 -7.47 -10.88 -5.61
N ASP A 85 -7.51 -11.67 -4.54
CA ASP A 85 -7.61 -13.13 -4.60
C ASP A 85 -8.91 -13.63 -5.28
N SER A 86 -10.01 -12.89 -5.15
CA SER A 86 -11.27 -13.22 -5.83
C SER A 86 -11.13 -13.11 -7.35
N ALA A 87 -10.47 -12.05 -7.85
CA ALA A 87 -10.20 -11.89 -9.28
C ALA A 87 -9.27 -12.97 -9.81
N VAL A 88 -8.24 -13.32 -9.06
CA VAL A 88 -7.27 -14.39 -9.38
C VAL A 88 -7.98 -15.72 -9.55
N LYS A 89 -8.79 -16.13 -8.56
CA LYS A 89 -9.55 -17.39 -8.62
C LYS A 89 -10.48 -17.45 -9.84
N VAL A 90 -11.23 -16.37 -10.08
CA VAL A 90 -12.15 -16.29 -11.24
C VAL A 90 -11.35 -16.38 -12.55
N THR A 91 -10.23 -15.69 -12.68
CA THR A 91 -9.38 -15.70 -13.87
C THR A 91 -8.81 -17.08 -14.14
N LEU A 92 -8.29 -17.76 -13.12
CA LEU A 92 -7.74 -19.11 -13.24
C LEU A 92 -8.77 -20.15 -13.67
N VAL A 93 -9.97 -20.11 -13.08
CA VAL A 93 -11.03 -21.07 -13.40
C VAL A 93 -11.66 -20.80 -14.77
N LYS A 94 -11.99 -19.53 -15.07
CA LYS A 94 -12.67 -19.16 -16.31
C LYS A 94 -11.72 -19.01 -17.51
N ARG A 95 -10.43 -18.89 -17.30
CA ARG A 95 -9.44 -18.59 -18.34
C ARG A 95 -9.79 -17.35 -19.17
N LYS A 96 -10.53 -16.43 -18.57
CA LYS A 96 -10.95 -15.16 -19.18
C LYS A 96 -10.87 -14.04 -18.17
N ALA A 97 -10.34 -12.90 -18.60
CA ALA A 97 -10.23 -11.69 -17.79
C ALA A 97 -10.18 -10.42 -18.64
N ILE A 98 -10.45 -9.28 -18.02
CA ILE A 98 -10.06 -7.95 -18.50
C ILE A 98 -8.68 -7.59 -17.93
N CYS A 99 -8.12 -6.45 -18.29
CA CYS A 99 -6.77 -6.00 -17.89
C CYS A 99 -6.49 -6.10 -16.37
N SER A 100 -7.48 -5.79 -15.52
CA SER A 100 -7.34 -5.92 -14.07
C SER A 100 -7.11 -7.38 -13.64
N GLY A 101 -7.82 -8.35 -14.21
CA GLY A 101 -7.63 -9.76 -13.88
C GLY A 101 -6.29 -10.32 -14.35
N TYR A 102 -5.79 -9.89 -15.52
CA TYR A 102 -4.44 -10.20 -15.98
C TYR A 102 -3.38 -9.69 -15.00
N SER A 103 -3.51 -8.43 -14.56
CA SER A 103 -2.59 -7.79 -13.62
C SER A 103 -2.65 -8.42 -12.24
N ASP A 104 -3.85 -8.68 -11.69
CA ASP A 104 -4.02 -9.32 -10.39
C ASP A 104 -3.44 -10.74 -10.37
N LEU A 105 -3.65 -11.52 -11.43
CA LEU A 105 -3.07 -12.86 -11.55
C LEU A 105 -1.54 -12.81 -11.60
N PHE A 106 -0.97 -11.89 -12.40
CA PHE A 106 0.47 -11.70 -12.48
C PHE A 106 1.08 -11.39 -11.12
N ILE A 107 0.51 -10.40 -10.41
CA ILE A 107 0.97 -9.98 -9.07
C ILE A 107 0.85 -11.11 -8.06
N ASN A 108 -0.25 -11.85 -8.10
CA ASN A 108 -0.52 -12.94 -7.19
C ASN A 108 0.50 -14.10 -7.33
N ILE A 109 0.88 -14.45 -8.56
CA ILE A 109 1.94 -15.44 -8.82
C ILE A 109 3.31 -14.88 -8.40
N CYS A 110 3.63 -13.61 -8.74
CA CYS A 110 4.86 -12.96 -8.32
C CYS A 110 5.03 -12.94 -6.80
N LYS A 111 3.97 -12.66 -6.04
CA LYS A 111 3.98 -12.71 -4.58
C LYS A 111 4.43 -14.07 -4.04
N ARG A 112 3.99 -15.17 -4.66
CA ARG A 112 4.38 -16.55 -4.30
C ARG A 112 5.82 -16.89 -4.66
N LEU A 113 6.36 -16.20 -5.65
CA LEU A 113 7.76 -16.29 -6.08
C LEU A 113 8.70 -15.33 -5.31
N ASP A 114 8.21 -14.62 -4.31
CA ASP A 114 8.94 -13.55 -3.59
C ASP A 114 9.46 -12.44 -4.52
N ILE A 115 8.64 -12.10 -5.54
CA ILE A 115 8.92 -11.01 -6.48
C ILE A 115 7.98 -9.84 -6.18
N LYS A 116 8.55 -8.66 -5.99
CA LYS A 116 7.79 -7.43 -5.68
C LYS A 116 7.13 -6.88 -6.93
N ALA A 117 5.83 -7.11 -7.07
CA ALA A 117 5.00 -6.64 -8.16
C ALA A 117 3.85 -5.76 -7.67
N TYR A 118 3.50 -4.72 -8.42
CA TYR A 118 2.54 -3.70 -8.05
C TYR A 118 1.55 -3.45 -9.18
N TYR A 119 0.29 -3.27 -8.81
CA TYR A 119 -0.76 -2.92 -9.72
C TYR A 119 -0.67 -1.45 -10.11
N VAL A 120 -0.71 -1.18 -11.41
CA VAL A 120 -0.73 0.18 -11.95
C VAL A 120 -1.97 0.35 -12.80
N SER A 121 -2.71 1.42 -12.55
CA SER A 121 -3.86 1.84 -13.37
C SER A 121 -3.56 3.14 -14.10
N GLY A 122 -4.16 3.28 -15.27
CA GLY A 122 -3.97 4.45 -16.11
C GLY A 122 -4.78 4.33 -17.39
N TYR A 123 -4.32 5.01 -18.43
CA TYR A 123 -4.88 4.96 -19.76
C TYR A 123 -3.76 4.83 -20.81
N THR A 124 -4.11 4.56 -22.06
CA THR A 124 -3.14 4.18 -23.07
C THR A 124 -3.20 5.06 -24.30
N ARG A 125 -2.16 4.94 -25.12
CA ARG A 125 -2.11 5.53 -26.46
C ARG A 125 -1.73 4.46 -27.48
N GLN A 126 -2.49 4.33 -28.54
CA GLN A 126 -2.22 3.38 -29.62
C GLN A 126 -2.30 4.10 -30.97
N GLY A 127 -1.30 3.91 -31.83
CA GLY A 127 -1.25 4.54 -33.15
C GLY A 127 -1.34 6.09 -33.10
N GLY A 128 -0.86 6.71 -32.01
CA GLY A 128 -0.96 8.18 -31.81
C GLY A 128 -2.25 8.65 -31.16
N THR A 129 -3.28 7.81 -31.09
CA THR A 129 -4.59 8.14 -30.52
C THR A 129 -4.64 7.74 -29.04
N ILE A 130 -5.15 8.64 -28.20
CA ILE A 130 -5.43 8.36 -26.79
C ILE A 130 -6.65 7.47 -26.70
N ILE A 131 -6.51 6.38 -25.98
CA ILE A 131 -7.62 5.47 -25.64
C ILE A 131 -8.10 5.87 -24.25
N ASP A 132 -9.21 6.62 -24.22
CA ASP A 132 -9.83 7.09 -22.98
C ASP A 132 -10.68 5.99 -22.33
N GLN A 133 -10.00 4.92 -21.99
CA GLN A 133 -10.53 3.77 -21.26
C GLN A 133 -9.52 3.37 -20.22
N ASP A 134 -10.02 3.04 -19.02
CA ASP A 134 -9.20 2.57 -17.92
C ASP A 134 -8.45 1.30 -18.33
N HIS A 135 -7.15 1.28 -18.09
CA HIS A 135 -6.28 0.15 -18.36
C HIS A 135 -5.44 -0.18 -17.13
N ALA A 136 -5.01 -1.43 -17.02
CA ALA A 136 -4.20 -1.89 -15.91
C ALA A 136 -3.02 -2.73 -16.41
N TRP A 137 -1.88 -2.53 -15.72
CA TRP A 137 -0.64 -3.26 -15.97
C TRP A 137 0.15 -3.47 -14.69
N VAL A 138 1.37 -3.96 -14.77
CA VAL A 138 2.18 -4.32 -13.61
C VAL A 138 3.53 -3.63 -13.63
N ALA A 139 3.93 -3.08 -12.49
CA ALA A 139 5.28 -2.63 -12.20
C ALA A 139 5.99 -3.66 -11.31
N VAL A 140 7.19 -4.07 -11.67
CA VAL A 140 8.00 -5.03 -10.91
C VAL A 140 9.30 -4.38 -10.46
N ARG A 141 9.62 -4.51 -9.18
CA ARG A 141 10.93 -4.17 -8.66
C ARG A 141 11.79 -5.42 -8.58
N LEU A 142 12.78 -5.50 -9.45
CA LEU A 142 13.73 -6.61 -9.49
C LEU A 142 14.63 -6.65 -8.25
N LYS A 143 15.20 -7.80 -7.94
CA LYS A 143 16.14 -7.98 -6.82
C LYS A 143 17.38 -7.08 -6.90
N ASN A 144 17.78 -6.67 -8.10
CA ASN A 144 18.86 -5.69 -8.30
C ASN A 144 18.42 -4.23 -8.11
N GLY A 145 17.18 -3.98 -7.69
CA GLY A 145 16.61 -2.66 -7.46
C GLY A 145 16.04 -1.95 -8.69
N GLN A 146 16.23 -2.49 -9.89
CA GLN A 146 15.66 -1.92 -11.11
C GLN A 146 14.16 -2.12 -11.18
N TRP A 147 13.45 -1.17 -11.76
CA TRP A 147 12.04 -1.27 -12.05
C TRP A 147 11.79 -1.62 -13.51
N LYS A 148 10.83 -2.51 -13.76
CA LYS A 148 10.38 -2.92 -15.08
C LYS A 148 8.87 -2.94 -15.14
N LEU A 149 8.33 -2.69 -16.33
CA LEU A 149 6.89 -2.66 -16.58
C LEU A 149 6.49 -3.82 -17.50
N PHE A 150 5.30 -4.35 -17.21
CA PHE A 150 4.73 -5.51 -17.87
C PHE A 150 3.27 -5.26 -18.17
N ASP A 151 2.83 -5.51 -19.41
CA ASP A 151 1.42 -5.57 -19.74
C ASP A 151 1.08 -6.93 -20.35
N PRO A 152 0.64 -7.89 -19.52
CA PRO A 152 0.26 -9.21 -20.02
C PRO A 152 -1.04 -9.18 -20.85
N THR A 153 -1.85 -8.12 -20.75
CA THR A 153 -3.07 -7.95 -21.55
C THR A 153 -2.72 -7.69 -23.02
N TRP A 154 -1.88 -6.68 -23.26
CA TRP A 154 -1.41 -6.36 -24.60
C TRP A 154 -0.42 -7.41 -25.13
N GLY A 155 0.21 -8.13 -24.21
CA GLY A 155 1.05 -9.28 -24.58
C GLY A 155 0.28 -10.52 -24.99
N ALA A 156 -1.00 -10.65 -24.61
CA ALA A 156 -1.81 -11.84 -24.88
C ALA A 156 -2.56 -11.78 -26.22
N SER A 157 -2.88 -10.57 -26.69
CA SER A 157 -3.73 -10.40 -27.89
C SER A 157 -3.55 -9.02 -28.51
N THR A 158 -3.88 -8.94 -29.78
CA THR A 158 -3.84 -7.70 -30.56
C THR A 158 -5.09 -7.58 -31.42
N TRP A 159 -5.55 -6.36 -31.67
CA TRP A 159 -6.62 -6.10 -32.61
C TRP A 159 -6.10 -6.14 -34.06
N GLN A 160 -6.70 -6.96 -34.90
CA GLN A 160 -6.41 -7.06 -36.34
C GLN A 160 -7.73 -7.06 -37.10
N ASN A 161 -7.89 -6.12 -38.02
CA ASN A 161 -9.09 -6.00 -38.86
C ASN A 161 -10.43 -5.99 -38.07
N GLY A 162 -10.45 -5.40 -36.88
CA GLY A 162 -11.64 -5.34 -36.03
C GLY A 162 -11.87 -6.58 -35.15
N GLU A 163 -11.03 -7.62 -35.24
CA GLU A 163 -11.09 -8.80 -34.42
C GLU A 163 -9.92 -8.86 -33.44
N LEU A 164 -10.19 -9.40 -32.26
CA LEU A 164 -9.17 -9.64 -31.25
C LEU A 164 -8.49 -11.00 -31.51
N VAL A 165 -7.25 -10.93 -31.97
CA VAL A 165 -6.44 -12.12 -32.28
C VAL A 165 -5.52 -12.45 -31.12
N LYS A 166 -5.61 -13.68 -30.61
CA LYS A 166 -4.72 -14.16 -29.54
C LYS A 166 -3.33 -14.43 -30.10
N ARG A 167 -2.34 -13.73 -29.53
CA ARG A 167 -0.95 -13.85 -29.95
C ARG A 167 -0.03 -13.43 -28.81
N LEU A 168 0.83 -14.35 -28.36
CA LEU A 168 1.89 -14.00 -27.42
C LEU A 168 2.87 -13.01 -28.07
N SER A 169 2.97 -11.81 -27.48
CA SER A 169 4.00 -10.82 -27.79
C SER A 169 4.84 -10.50 -26.54
N TYR A 170 6.13 -10.37 -26.71
CA TYR A 170 7.04 -9.90 -25.67
C TYR A 170 7.33 -8.40 -25.75
N ASP A 171 6.63 -7.65 -26.59
CA ASP A 171 6.78 -6.19 -26.73
C ASP A 171 6.45 -5.44 -25.43
N TYR A 172 5.64 -6.06 -24.57
CA TYR A 172 5.24 -5.53 -23.27
C TYR A 172 5.80 -6.31 -22.09
N PHE A 173 6.83 -7.11 -22.33
CA PHE A 173 7.54 -7.86 -21.32
C PHE A 173 8.78 -7.09 -20.85
N MET A 174 8.89 -6.83 -19.55
CA MET A 174 10.09 -6.31 -18.90
C MET A 174 10.60 -4.98 -19.51
N ARG A 175 9.66 -4.09 -19.80
CA ARG A 175 9.94 -2.81 -20.48
C ARG A 175 10.58 -1.78 -19.56
N GLU A 176 11.45 -0.97 -20.16
CA GLU A 176 12.00 0.20 -19.49
C GLU A 176 10.91 1.27 -19.30
N PRO A 177 10.88 1.97 -18.15
CA PRO A 177 9.92 3.03 -17.88
C PRO A 177 9.87 4.12 -18.97
N ALA A 178 11.02 4.54 -19.47
CA ALA A 178 11.14 5.56 -20.50
C ALA A 178 10.57 5.15 -21.88
N ASP A 179 10.50 3.84 -22.16
CA ASP A 179 9.85 3.33 -23.36
C ASP A 179 8.37 3.05 -23.13
N PHE A 180 8.01 2.56 -21.96
CA PHE A 180 6.64 2.20 -21.63
C PHE A 180 5.71 3.41 -21.55
N ILE A 181 6.20 4.53 -21.03
CA ILE A 181 5.46 5.79 -20.94
C ILE A 181 5.03 6.34 -22.30
N LYS A 182 5.63 5.92 -23.40
CA LYS A 182 5.24 6.33 -24.75
C LYS A 182 3.84 5.85 -25.13
N SER A 183 3.34 4.79 -24.49
CA SER A 183 2.03 4.20 -24.76
C SER A 183 1.13 4.02 -23.52
N HIS A 184 1.68 4.09 -22.31
CA HIS A 184 0.95 3.83 -21.06
C HIS A 184 1.15 4.98 -20.08
N MET A 185 0.11 5.74 -19.81
CA MET A 185 0.11 6.85 -18.87
C MET A 185 -0.59 6.45 -17.58
N PRO A 186 0.13 6.27 -16.47
CA PRO A 186 -0.48 5.96 -15.19
C PRO A 186 -1.28 7.16 -14.65
N PHE A 187 -2.37 6.90 -13.94
CA PHE A 187 -3.12 7.96 -13.28
C PHE A 187 -2.29 8.67 -12.22
N ASP A 188 -1.56 7.91 -11.41
CA ASP A 188 -0.62 8.47 -10.44
C ASP A 188 0.79 8.53 -11.04
N PRO A 189 1.36 9.74 -11.22
CA PRO A 189 2.69 9.93 -11.83
C PRO A 189 3.84 9.15 -11.18
N MET A 190 3.74 8.75 -9.93
CA MET A 190 4.81 7.96 -9.31
C MET A 190 5.05 6.63 -10.03
N TRP A 191 4.01 6.09 -10.67
CA TRP A 191 4.08 4.84 -11.43
C TRP A 191 4.61 5.01 -12.86
N GLN A 192 4.96 6.22 -13.29
CA GLN A 192 5.77 6.41 -14.47
C GLN A 192 7.20 5.86 -14.26
N LEU A 193 7.65 5.77 -13.00
CA LEU A 193 8.98 5.29 -12.60
C LEU A 193 10.11 6.10 -13.25
N LEU A 194 9.86 7.41 -13.41
CA LEU A 194 10.77 8.36 -14.03
C LEU A 194 11.18 9.42 -13.00
N TYR A 195 12.47 9.76 -12.96
CA TYR A 195 12.95 10.89 -12.15
C TYR A 195 12.46 12.25 -12.69
N GLN A 196 12.09 12.30 -13.96
CA GLN A 196 11.44 13.44 -14.60
C GLN A 196 10.13 12.93 -15.22
N PRO A 197 9.05 12.82 -14.43
CA PRO A 197 7.78 12.37 -14.96
C PRO A 197 7.21 13.39 -15.93
N ILE A 198 6.54 12.93 -16.96
CA ILE A 198 5.87 13.78 -17.94
C ILE A 198 4.48 14.17 -17.45
N LYS A 199 4.02 15.34 -17.86
CA LYS A 199 2.65 15.80 -17.63
C LYS A 199 1.68 15.20 -18.66
N THR A 200 0.40 15.18 -18.33
CA THR A 200 -0.66 14.73 -19.23
C THR A 200 -0.62 15.46 -20.57
N ALA A 201 -0.40 16.77 -20.57
CA ALA A 201 -0.28 17.56 -21.80
C ALA A 201 0.86 17.08 -22.72
N GLU A 202 2.00 16.67 -22.14
CA GLU A 202 3.13 16.11 -22.90
C GLU A 202 2.78 14.73 -23.48
N PHE A 203 2.07 13.91 -22.72
CA PHE A 203 1.58 12.63 -23.23
C PHE A 203 0.61 12.81 -24.42
N TYR A 204 -0.13 13.93 -24.47
CA TYR A 204 -0.98 14.33 -25.60
C TYR A 204 -0.22 14.95 -26.77
N GLY A 205 1.10 15.02 -26.71
CA GLY A 205 1.96 15.55 -27.78
C GLY A 205 2.18 17.05 -27.74
N GLN A 206 1.79 17.72 -26.66
CA GLN A 206 2.12 19.13 -26.46
C GLN A 206 3.60 19.32 -26.10
N LYS A 207 4.13 20.52 -26.35
CA LYS A 207 5.54 20.80 -26.03
C LYS A 207 5.80 20.64 -24.55
N LYS A 208 6.96 20.05 -24.24
CA LYS A 208 7.47 19.88 -22.90
C LYS A 208 7.47 21.21 -22.15
N THR A 209 6.80 21.29 -21.02
CA THR A 209 6.93 22.44 -20.12
C THR A 209 8.30 22.39 -19.48
N ASN A 210 9.07 23.49 -19.60
CA ASN A 210 10.46 23.58 -19.10
C ASN A 210 10.54 23.61 -17.55
N ASP A 211 9.88 22.74 -16.85
CA ASP A 211 10.11 22.49 -15.43
C ASP A 211 11.40 21.65 -15.25
N ILE A 212 12.53 22.23 -15.73
CA ILE A 212 13.84 21.56 -15.87
C ILE A 212 14.43 21.10 -14.51
N ASN A 213 13.91 21.59 -13.39
CA ASN A 213 14.49 21.38 -12.05
C ASN A 213 13.69 20.44 -11.13
N TYR A 214 12.59 19.85 -11.58
CA TYR A 214 11.83 18.95 -10.74
C TYR A 214 12.32 17.52 -10.89
N LEU A 215 13.21 17.11 -9.99
CA LEU A 215 13.59 15.70 -9.83
C LEU A 215 12.62 15.05 -8.86
N PHE A 216 11.86 14.10 -9.36
CA PHE A 216 10.89 13.36 -8.58
C PHE A 216 11.46 12.00 -8.14
N ASN A 217 11.66 11.82 -6.85
CA ASN A 217 12.09 10.53 -6.32
C ASN A 217 10.88 9.57 -6.20
N TYR A 218 10.55 8.90 -7.30
CA TYR A 218 9.46 7.93 -7.35
C TYR A 218 9.70 6.74 -6.41
N SER A 219 10.96 6.33 -6.21
CA SER A 219 11.29 5.19 -5.36
C SER A 219 10.93 5.46 -3.91
N ASP A 220 11.28 6.65 -3.39
CA ASP A 220 10.91 7.07 -2.04
C ASP A 220 9.40 7.29 -1.93
N SER A 221 8.77 7.83 -2.98
CA SER A 221 7.31 8.00 -3.02
C SER A 221 6.58 6.66 -2.93
N ILE A 222 7.02 5.64 -3.65
CA ILE A 222 6.45 4.29 -3.61
C ILE A 222 6.68 3.66 -2.22
N TYR A 223 7.91 3.77 -1.67
CA TYR A 223 8.20 3.25 -0.34
C TYR A 223 7.35 3.93 0.73
N THR A 224 7.33 5.26 0.74
CA THR A 224 6.55 6.05 1.68
C THR A 224 5.06 5.71 1.57
N ASN A 225 4.54 5.57 0.35
CA ASN A 225 3.13 5.22 0.14
C ASN A 225 2.74 3.85 0.74
N GLN A 226 3.68 2.91 0.91
CA GLN A 226 3.40 1.59 1.51
C GLN A 226 3.24 1.63 3.04
N ILE A 227 3.77 2.66 3.69
CA ILE A 227 3.78 2.80 5.16
C ILE A 227 2.85 3.90 5.68
N LEU A 228 2.34 4.74 4.78
CA LEU A 228 1.42 5.82 5.16
C LEU A 228 0.01 5.27 5.44
N PRO A 229 -0.74 5.91 6.35
CA PRO A 229 -2.17 5.70 6.49
C PRO A 229 -2.92 5.99 5.17
N GLU A 230 -3.98 5.24 4.92
CA GLU A 230 -4.78 5.37 3.67
C GLU A 230 -5.18 6.81 3.31
N PRO A 231 -5.66 7.67 4.25
CA PRO A 231 -6.00 9.05 3.91
C PRO A 231 -4.84 9.82 3.29
N GLN A 232 -3.63 9.63 3.83
CA GLN A 232 -2.43 10.31 3.32
C GLN A 232 -2.00 9.74 1.97
N MET A 233 -2.15 8.42 1.75
CA MET A 233 -1.90 7.79 0.46
C MET A 233 -2.78 8.39 -0.64
N TYR A 234 -4.09 8.48 -0.40
CA TYR A 234 -5.05 9.05 -1.35
C TYR A 234 -4.79 10.53 -1.59
N ALA A 235 -4.58 11.33 -0.55
CA ALA A 235 -4.27 12.75 -0.68
C ALA A 235 -2.97 12.99 -1.47
N ASN A 236 -1.94 12.18 -1.27
CA ASN A 236 -0.69 12.28 -2.01
C ASN A 236 -0.87 11.90 -3.48
N ALA A 237 -1.63 10.85 -3.80
CA ALA A 237 -1.96 10.47 -5.17
C ALA A 237 -2.71 11.59 -5.90
N MET A 238 -3.72 12.17 -5.24
CA MET A 238 -4.48 13.31 -5.80
C MET A 238 -3.59 14.49 -6.11
N ARG A 239 -2.69 14.91 -5.20
CA ARG A 239 -1.73 16.02 -5.45
C ARG A 239 -0.80 15.73 -6.63
N ARG A 240 -0.32 14.49 -6.78
CA ARG A 240 0.50 14.10 -7.92
C ARG A 240 -0.28 14.13 -9.24
N MET A 241 -1.55 13.71 -9.21
CA MET A 241 -2.43 13.80 -10.38
C MET A 241 -2.72 15.25 -10.78
N GLU A 242 -2.99 16.13 -9.80
CA GLU A 242 -3.19 17.57 -10.04
C GLU A 242 -1.95 18.21 -10.66
N TRP A 243 -0.76 17.86 -10.16
CA TRP A 243 0.50 18.32 -10.74
C TRP A 243 0.69 17.87 -12.20
N ALA A 244 0.37 16.59 -12.51
CA ALA A 244 0.49 16.05 -13.85
C ALA A 244 -0.58 16.58 -14.81
N GLY A 245 -1.71 17.01 -14.29
CA GLY A 245 -2.89 17.45 -15.03
C GLY A 245 -3.88 16.30 -15.29
N ILE A 246 -5.15 16.57 -15.02
CA ILE A 246 -6.28 15.64 -15.26
C ILE A 246 -6.83 16.00 -16.64
N GLY A 247 -6.52 15.18 -17.66
CA GLY A 247 -6.71 15.56 -19.07
C GLY A 247 -7.78 14.78 -19.82
N ASN A 248 -8.41 13.75 -19.23
CA ASN A 248 -9.44 12.95 -19.88
C ASN A 248 -10.48 12.44 -18.87
N GLU A 249 -11.52 11.80 -19.39
CA GLU A 249 -12.63 11.29 -18.56
C GLU A 249 -12.17 10.17 -17.62
N SER A 250 -11.32 9.25 -18.08
CA SER A 250 -10.75 8.17 -17.25
C SER A 250 -9.97 8.72 -16.06
N SER A 251 -9.10 9.70 -16.26
CA SER A 251 -8.35 10.34 -15.17
C SER A 251 -9.28 11.13 -14.23
N SER A 252 -10.33 11.75 -14.74
CA SER A 252 -11.34 12.44 -13.93
C SER A 252 -12.15 11.47 -13.07
N ARG A 253 -12.56 10.33 -13.64
CA ARG A 253 -13.24 9.26 -12.88
C ARG A 253 -12.35 8.69 -11.77
N TYR A 254 -11.08 8.42 -12.09
CA TYR A 254 -10.14 7.90 -11.10
C TYR A 254 -9.88 8.90 -9.97
N TYR A 255 -9.73 10.19 -10.31
CA TYR A 255 -9.60 11.25 -9.30
C TYR A 255 -10.83 11.36 -8.40
N ALA A 256 -12.04 11.28 -8.97
CA ALA A 256 -13.29 11.26 -8.21
C ALA A 256 -13.39 10.02 -7.29
N LEU A 257 -12.90 8.86 -7.74
CA LEU A 257 -12.80 7.66 -6.91
C LEU A 257 -11.85 7.87 -5.72
N LEU A 258 -10.64 8.39 -5.96
CA LEU A 258 -9.69 8.71 -4.89
C LEU A 258 -10.27 9.69 -3.87
N LYS A 259 -11.02 10.70 -4.33
CA LYS A 259 -11.71 11.66 -3.44
C LYS A 259 -12.76 10.97 -2.56
N LYS A 260 -13.51 10.02 -3.12
CA LYS A 260 -14.48 9.20 -2.39
C LYS A 260 -13.79 8.30 -1.37
N ASP A 261 -12.71 7.64 -1.77
CA ASP A 261 -11.94 6.73 -0.90
C ASP A 261 -11.25 7.50 0.23
N LEU A 262 -10.73 8.69 -0.06
CA LEU A 262 -10.20 9.61 0.95
C LEU A 262 -11.28 9.98 1.97
N ALA A 263 -12.47 10.39 1.53
CA ALA A 263 -13.56 10.74 2.43
C ALA A 263 -14.01 9.54 3.28
N SER A 264 -14.07 8.35 2.69
CA SER A 264 -14.39 7.10 3.39
C SER A 264 -13.34 6.74 4.44
N SER A 265 -12.06 6.78 4.08
CA SER A 265 -10.96 6.45 4.98
C SER A 265 -10.82 7.44 6.14
N LEU A 266 -11.08 8.73 5.91
CA LEU A 266 -11.17 9.74 6.97
C LEU A 266 -12.33 9.44 7.91
N GLY A 267 -13.47 8.98 7.41
CA GLY A 267 -14.60 8.55 8.23
C GLY A 267 -14.26 7.36 9.14
N VAL A 268 -13.57 6.36 8.61
CA VAL A 268 -13.09 5.19 9.37
C VAL A 268 -12.07 5.59 10.43
N GLU A 269 -11.09 6.42 10.06
CA GLU A 269 -10.07 6.90 11.00
C GLU A 269 -10.70 7.75 12.11
N LYS A 270 -11.66 8.62 11.80
CA LYS A 270 -12.40 9.38 12.77
C LYS A 270 -13.13 8.48 13.77
N LYS A 271 -13.78 7.41 13.32
CA LYS A 271 -14.42 6.41 14.19
C LYS A 271 -13.41 5.69 15.07
N ARG A 272 -12.29 5.24 14.51
CA ARG A 272 -11.21 4.59 15.25
C ARG A 272 -10.64 5.49 16.34
N LEU A 273 -10.37 6.76 16.01
CA LEU A 273 -9.88 7.73 16.97
C LEU A 273 -10.90 7.95 18.12
N TYR A 274 -12.19 8.02 17.79
CA TYR A 274 -13.25 8.13 18.79
C TYR A 274 -13.29 6.91 19.74
N GLU A 275 -13.12 5.69 19.21
CA GLU A 275 -13.06 4.47 20.04
C GLU A 275 -11.84 4.48 20.97
N ILE A 276 -10.67 4.93 20.51
CA ILE A 276 -9.47 5.10 21.33
C ILE A 276 -9.73 6.11 22.46
N TRP A 277 -10.38 7.23 22.15
CA TRP A 277 -10.76 8.24 23.15
C TRP A 277 -11.70 7.69 24.21
N LEU A 278 -12.73 6.96 23.81
CA LEU A 278 -13.65 6.33 24.75
C LEU A 278 -12.94 5.34 25.67
N TYR A 279 -12.06 4.54 25.12
CA TYR A 279 -11.24 3.59 25.90
C TYR A 279 -10.39 4.35 26.94
N ALA A 280 -9.63 5.36 26.51
CA ALA A 280 -8.79 6.14 27.40
C ALA A 280 -9.59 6.87 28.49
N LEU A 281 -10.77 7.41 28.17
CA LEU A 281 -11.65 8.03 29.15
C LEU A 281 -12.15 7.02 30.20
N ASN A 282 -12.49 5.79 29.78
CA ASN A 282 -12.93 4.75 30.70
C ASN A 282 -11.80 4.27 31.62
N GLU A 283 -10.58 4.12 31.10
CA GLU A 283 -9.40 3.77 31.90
C GLU A 283 -9.05 4.88 32.89
N GLN A 284 -9.20 6.14 32.52
CA GLN A 284 -9.02 7.27 33.42
C GLN A 284 -10.06 7.29 34.55
N LYS A 285 -11.35 7.05 34.24
CA LYS A 285 -12.40 6.94 35.24
C LYS A 285 -12.10 5.83 36.24
N LYS A 286 -11.68 4.66 35.76
CA LYS A 286 -11.27 3.53 36.57
C LYS A 286 -10.09 3.88 37.48
N SER A 287 -9.06 4.54 36.94
CA SER A 287 -7.90 5.01 37.71
C SER A 287 -8.32 5.97 38.83
N TYR A 288 -9.25 6.90 38.54
CA TYR A 288 -9.79 7.81 39.55
C TYR A 288 -10.56 7.07 40.64
N GLN A 289 -11.44 6.13 40.29
CA GLN A 289 -12.17 5.30 41.28
C GLN A 289 -11.22 4.53 42.17
N THR A 290 -10.23 3.87 41.59
CA THR A 290 -9.22 3.13 42.39
C THR A 290 -8.43 4.08 43.31
N SER A 291 -8.08 5.30 42.84
CA SER A 291 -7.42 6.31 43.70
C SER A 291 -8.30 6.74 44.87
N MET A 292 -9.61 6.86 44.67
CA MET A 292 -10.56 7.18 45.75
C MET A 292 -10.63 6.06 46.80
N GLU A 293 -10.78 4.82 46.35
CA GLU A 293 -10.77 3.63 47.22
C GLU A 293 -9.47 3.53 48.03
N MET A 294 -8.34 3.81 47.41
CA MET A 294 -7.04 3.83 48.10
C MET A 294 -6.95 4.95 49.15
N TYR A 295 -7.51 6.10 48.86
CA TYR A 295 -7.57 7.20 49.82
C TYR A 295 -8.46 6.88 51.03
N GLU A 296 -9.62 6.26 50.79
CA GLU A 296 -10.50 5.75 51.86
C GLU A 296 -9.82 4.71 52.73
N GLN A 297 -9.10 3.75 52.11
CA GLN A 297 -8.29 2.76 52.86
C GLN A 297 -7.20 3.44 53.69
N LEU A 298 -6.53 4.46 53.13
CA LEU A 298 -5.51 5.21 53.86
C LEU A 298 -6.08 5.93 55.08
N GLN A 299 -7.26 6.55 54.98
CA GLN A 299 -7.95 7.18 56.11
C GLN A 299 -8.37 6.20 57.18
N ALA A 300 -8.87 5.02 56.77
CA ALA A 300 -9.21 3.94 57.73
C ALA A 300 -7.98 3.43 58.46
N LEU A 301 -6.85 3.25 57.81
CA LEU A 301 -5.57 2.84 58.42
C LEU A 301 -4.98 3.92 59.31
N GLN A 302 -5.28 5.19 59.08
CA GLN A 302 -4.86 6.29 59.94
C GLN A 302 -5.56 6.22 61.31
N ALA A 303 -6.78 5.69 61.34
CA ALA A 303 -7.54 5.50 62.59
C ALA A 303 -7.02 4.32 63.43
N ASP A 304 -6.37 3.34 62.83
CA ASP A 304 -5.79 2.15 63.48
C ASP A 304 -4.25 2.18 63.50
N TYR A 305 -3.68 2.62 64.63
CA TYR A 305 -2.22 2.91 64.74
C TYR A 305 -1.30 1.65 64.71
N SER A 306 -1.82 0.47 64.77
CA SER A 306 -1.02 -0.73 65.00
C SER A 306 -0.57 -1.52 63.77
N SER A 307 -1.11 -1.24 62.57
CA SER A 307 -0.87 -2.06 61.35
C SER A 307 0.01 -1.37 60.24
N ARG A 308 0.90 -0.47 60.59
CA ARG A 308 1.36 0.64 59.78
C ARG A 308 2.48 0.50 58.76
N GLY A 309 3.25 -0.56 58.70
CA GLY A 309 4.53 -0.46 58.01
C GLY A 309 4.51 -0.74 56.51
N VAL A 310 3.80 -1.77 56.06
CA VAL A 310 3.89 -2.32 54.69
C VAL A 310 2.77 -1.79 53.79
N SER A 311 1.57 -1.60 54.33
CA SER A 311 0.38 -1.17 53.55
C SER A 311 0.51 0.21 52.93
N TYR A 312 1.11 1.16 53.65
CA TYR A 312 1.22 2.55 53.17
C TYR A 312 2.17 2.68 51.95
N LYS A 313 3.33 2.04 51.98
CA LYS A 313 4.27 2.06 50.88
C LYS A 313 3.69 1.42 49.63
N GLN A 314 2.88 0.38 49.81
CA GLN A 314 2.21 -0.30 48.72
C GLN A 314 1.12 0.57 48.07
N LEU A 315 0.32 1.24 48.90
CA LEU A 315 -0.71 2.17 48.44
C LEU A 315 -0.11 3.37 47.68
N LEU A 316 0.99 3.94 48.22
CA LEU A 316 1.70 5.01 47.52
C LEU A 316 2.24 4.59 46.18
N TYR A 317 2.89 3.42 46.11
CA TYR A 317 3.40 2.84 44.87
C TYR A 317 2.26 2.61 43.84
N GLN A 318 1.13 2.06 44.26
CA GLN A 318 -0.03 1.84 43.39
C GLN A 318 -0.62 3.18 42.90
N SER A 319 -0.69 4.20 43.76
CA SER A 319 -1.13 5.53 43.37
C SER A 319 -0.22 6.17 42.32
N ASP A 320 1.09 6.03 42.46
CA ASP A 320 2.06 6.52 41.48
C ASP A 320 1.95 5.80 40.13
N VAL A 321 1.75 4.48 40.13
CA VAL A 321 1.51 3.70 38.92
C VAL A 321 0.23 4.14 38.21
N LEU A 322 -0.85 4.44 38.95
CA LEU A 322 -2.11 4.93 38.37
C LEU A 322 -1.96 6.32 37.77
N LEU A 323 -1.22 7.21 38.46
CA LEU A 323 -0.93 8.55 37.95
C LEU A 323 -0.14 8.49 36.65
N GLU A 324 0.90 7.66 36.60
CA GLU A 324 1.72 7.49 35.39
C GLU A 324 0.90 6.89 34.24
N HIS A 325 0.04 5.93 34.52
CA HIS A 325 -0.88 5.36 33.52
C HIS A 325 -1.83 6.44 32.97
N SER A 326 -2.42 7.26 33.85
CA SER A 326 -3.28 8.37 33.45
C SER A 326 -2.56 9.36 32.55
N LYS A 327 -1.32 9.77 32.86
CA LYS A 327 -0.50 10.65 32.05
C LYS A 327 -0.25 10.10 30.66
N ARG A 328 0.12 8.80 30.55
CA ARG A 328 0.33 8.13 29.24
C ARG A 328 -0.92 8.12 28.38
N CYS A 329 -2.10 7.92 28.98
CA CYS A 329 -3.36 8.01 28.26
C CYS A 329 -3.59 9.42 27.67
N VAL A 330 -3.34 10.47 28.45
CA VAL A 330 -3.48 11.86 27.98
C VAL A 330 -2.47 12.20 26.89
N GLU A 331 -1.20 11.82 27.07
CA GLU A 331 -0.17 12.03 26.04
C GLU A 331 -0.52 11.35 24.71
N ALA A 332 -1.02 10.11 24.76
CA ALA A 332 -1.47 9.40 23.57
C ALA A 332 -2.61 10.15 22.85
N LEU A 333 -3.55 10.70 23.61
CA LEU A 333 -4.65 11.50 23.08
C LEU A 333 -4.18 12.84 22.50
N LEU A 334 -3.24 13.52 23.15
CA LEU A 334 -2.67 14.78 22.66
C LEU A 334 -1.90 14.61 21.35
N ARG A 335 -1.19 13.48 21.19
CA ARG A 335 -0.53 13.12 19.91
C ARG A 335 -1.53 12.93 18.76
N LEU A 336 -2.72 12.41 19.04
CA LEU A 336 -3.80 12.28 18.07
C LEU A 336 -4.43 13.63 17.69
N LYS A 337 -4.43 14.61 18.60
CA LYS A 337 -4.99 15.96 18.37
C LYS A 337 -4.18 16.77 17.34
N SER A 338 -2.89 16.48 17.15
CA SER A 338 -2.01 17.20 16.22
C SER A 338 -2.18 16.79 14.75
N GLY A 339 -2.99 15.80 14.45
CA GLY A 339 -3.30 15.29 13.11
C GLY A 339 -4.72 15.61 12.67
N GLU A 340 -4.93 16.78 12.04
CA GLU A 340 -6.05 17.20 11.18
C GLU A 340 -7.49 17.27 11.71
N GLN A 341 -8.15 18.37 11.32
CA GLN A 341 -9.58 18.76 11.24
C GLN A 341 -10.63 17.65 11.51
N ALA A 342 -10.70 17.18 12.73
CA ALA A 342 -11.87 16.45 13.20
C ALA A 342 -12.92 17.47 13.69
N ASP A 343 -14.19 17.08 13.65
CA ASP A 343 -15.35 17.83 14.13
C ASP A 343 -15.04 18.47 15.52
N LEU A 344 -14.61 19.71 15.49
CA LEU A 344 -13.94 20.42 16.59
C LEU A 344 -14.75 20.38 17.91
N GLN A 345 -16.09 20.33 17.84
CA GLN A 345 -16.92 20.36 19.05
C GLN A 345 -16.90 19.05 19.85
N GLN A 346 -16.99 17.89 19.19
CA GLN A 346 -16.93 16.60 19.88
C GLN A 346 -15.54 16.33 20.46
N TRP A 347 -14.49 16.69 19.71
CA TRP A 347 -13.11 16.54 20.15
C TRP A 347 -12.78 17.45 21.33
N CYS A 348 -13.20 18.72 21.29
CA CYS A 348 -13.01 19.63 22.40
C CYS A 348 -13.72 19.15 23.67
N SER A 349 -14.94 18.64 23.56
CA SER A 349 -15.68 18.09 24.70
C SER A 349 -15.00 16.88 25.34
N LEU A 350 -14.50 15.95 24.53
CA LEU A 350 -13.80 14.74 25.01
C LEU A 350 -12.42 15.10 25.60
N SER A 351 -11.68 15.99 24.96
CA SER A 351 -10.38 16.49 25.45
C SER A 351 -10.54 17.10 26.85
N GLN A 352 -11.49 18.01 27.01
CA GLN A 352 -11.77 18.62 28.30
C GLN A 352 -12.16 17.62 29.39
N LYS A 353 -12.92 16.57 29.05
CA LYS A 353 -13.27 15.51 30.02
C LYS A 353 -12.06 14.71 30.46
N VAL A 354 -11.14 14.40 29.53
CA VAL A 354 -9.92 13.64 29.84
C VAL A 354 -8.96 14.51 30.67
N GLU A 355 -8.75 15.77 30.30
CA GLU A 355 -7.92 16.71 31.04
C GLU A 355 -8.44 16.88 32.48
N ARG A 356 -9.76 17.09 32.63
CA ARG A 356 -10.38 17.20 33.94
C ARG A 356 -10.24 15.93 34.79
N MET A 357 -10.34 14.76 34.18
CA MET A 357 -10.15 13.48 34.87
C MET A 357 -8.69 13.29 35.32
N GLN A 358 -7.72 13.74 34.52
CA GLN A 358 -6.33 13.76 34.93
C GLN A 358 -6.08 14.68 36.14
N GLU A 359 -6.60 15.89 36.11
CA GLU A 359 -6.50 16.80 37.25
C GLU A 359 -7.04 16.17 38.54
N LEU A 360 -8.18 15.46 38.45
CA LEU A 360 -8.73 14.73 39.59
C LEU A 360 -7.82 13.62 40.13
N VAL A 361 -7.19 12.84 39.22
CA VAL A 361 -6.23 11.80 39.63
C VAL A 361 -4.98 12.42 40.26
N GLU A 362 -4.46 13.52 39.70
CA GLU A 362 -3.30 14.25 40.26
C GLU A 362 -3.59 14.80 41.62
N LYS A 363 -4.76 15.41 41.79
CA LYS A 363 -5.22 15.95 43.11
C LYS A 363 -5.33 14.82 44.13
N GLN A 364 -5.92 13.69 43.75
CA GLN A 364 -6.08 12.52 44.62
C GLN A 364 -4.74 11.92 45.04
N ASN A 365 -3.81 11.80 44.09
CA ASN A 365 -2.45 11.36 44.39
C ASN A 365 -1.73 12.29 45.34
N GLY A 366 -1.90 13.60 45.15
CA GLY A 366 -1.37 14.63 46.08
C GLY A 366 -1.90 14.48 47.50
N LEU A 367 -3.21 14.23 47.67
CA LEU A 367 -3.81 13.99 48.96
C LEU A 367 -3.29 12.71 49.64
N ILE A 368 -3.12 11.66 48.89
CA ILE A 368 -2.53 10.38 49.37
C ILE A 368 -1.10 10.66 49.89
N ARG A 369 -0.27 11.38 49.13
CA ARG A 369 1.11 11.72 49.54
C ARG A 369 1.13 12.60 50.80
N GLN A 370 0.33 13.66 50.83
CA GLN A 370 0.26 14.53 51.98
C GLN A 370 -0.17 13.80 53.25
N THR A 371 -1.17 12.92 53.14
CA THR A 371 -1.64 12.10 54.27
C THR A 371 -0.55 11.12 54.70
N MET A 372 0.18 10.52 53.77
CA MET A 372 1.33 9.66 54.07
C MET A 372 2.43 10.39 54.85
N ASP A 373 2.80 11.60 54.39
CA ASP A 373 3.84 12.43 55.06
C ASP A 373 3.43 12.78 56.48
N GLN A 374 2.15 13.14 56.69
CA GLN A 374 1.62 13.42 58.03
C GLN A 374 1.68 12.19 58.96
N ILE A 375 1.37 10.98 58.43
CA ILE A 375 1.41 9.72 59.20
C ILE A 375 2.85 9.31 59.54
N MET A 376 3.79 9.54 58.59
CA MET A 376 5.19 9.15 58.78
C MET A 376 6.00 10.18 59.57
N GLY A 377 5.42 11.31 59.96
CA GLY A 377 6.06 12.32 60.77
C GLY A 377 7.14 13.13 60.00
N LYS A 378 6.99 13.30 58.70
CA LYS A 378 7.82 14.15 57.86
C LYS A 378 7.23 15.55 57.72
#